data_a72674a3bae414c7a7dcde651e9cffbc
#
_entry.id   a72674a3bae414c7a7dcde651e9cffbc
#
_cell.length_a   1.000
_cell.length_b   1.000
_cell.length_c   1.000
_cell.angle_alpha   90.00
_cell.angle_beta   90.00
_cell.angle_gamma   90.00
#
_symmetry.space_group_name_H-M   'P 1'
#
loop_
_entity.id
_entity.type
_entity.pdbx_description
1 polymer ?
#
loop_
_entity_poly.entity_id
_entity_poly.type
_entity_poly.pdbx_seq_one_letter_code
_entity_poly.pdbx_strand_id
1 'polypeptide(L)'
;MHQHDSSINVNVAVLTVSDTREMEDDQSGDSIVASLEEANHQAVHRSLVSDESDEIATLVSGWAASPEIDAIIVTGGTGPSPRDVTPQAVLPLFADALPGFGELFRQLSYQEIGAAAMLSRADAGWIDVGLLRTPVFLLPGSPKAVELAMGRLIIPQLSHLLTVCRGKKTI
;
A
#
# COMPACT_ATOMS: atom_id res chain seq x y z
N MET A 1 3.51 22.56 14.79
CA MET A 1 2.64 21.40 15.13
C MET A 1 1.38 21.55 14.31
N HIS A 2 1.35 20.99 13.10
CA HIS A 2 0.16 21.05 12.26
C HIS A 2 -0.87 20.08 12.83
N GLN A 3 -1.99 20.61 13.32
CA GLN A 3 -3.16 19.80 13.60
C GLN A 3 -3.59 19.17 12.28
N HIS A 4 -3.48 17.87 12.17
CA HIS A 4 -4.07 17.11 11.08
C HIS A 4 -5.58 17.22 11.22
N ASP A 5 -6.21 17.92 10.30
CA ASP A 5 -7.66 17.90 10.13
C ASP A 5 -8.03 16.51 9.60
N SER A 6 -8.24 15.59 10.52
CA SER A 6 -8.34 14.16 10.29
C SER A 6 -9.79 13.73 10.34
N SER A 7 -10.54 13.99 9.29
CA SER A 7 -11.93 13.53 9.27
C SER A 7 -12.39 12.89 7.96
N ILE A 8 -11.46 12.50 7.08
CA ILE A 8 -11.85 11.78 5.87
C ILE A 8 -11.74 10.29 6.16
N ASN A 9 -12.87 9.59 6.17
CA ASN A 9 -12.90 8.13 6.06
C ASN A 9 -12.37 7.72 4.70
N VAL A 10 -11.42 6.78 4.67
CA VAL A 10 -10.77 6.31 3.46
C VAL A 10 -11.18 4.88 3.20
N ASN A 11 -11.65 4.61 1.99
CA ASN A 11 -11.98 3.27 1.52
C ASN A 11 -10.75 2.65 0.85
N VAL A 12 -10.21 1.61 1.43
CA VAL A 12 -8.97 0.98 0.99
C VAL A 12 -9.22 -0.42 0.46
N ALA A 13 -8.64 -0.75 -0.69
CA ALA A 13 -8.54 -2.11 -1.15
C ALA A 13 -7.19 -2.72 -0.69
N VAL A 14 -7.23 -3.93 -0.17
CA VAL A 14 -6.07 -4.65 0.39
C VAL A 14 -5.81 -5.90 -0.42
N LEU A 15 -4.62 -6.01 -1.00
CA LEU A 15 -4.16 -7.17 -1.75
C LEU A 15 -2.98 -7.83 -1.04
N THR A 16 -3.11 -9.10 -0.74
CA THR A 16 -1.99 -9.94 -0.33
C THR A 16 -1.50 -10.77 -1.51
N VAL A 17 -0.20 -10.72 -1.78
CA VAL A 17 0.46 -11.48 -2.84
C VAL A 17 1.32 -12.56 -2.17
N SER A 18 0.98 -13.83 -2.40
CA SER A 18 1.69 -14.96 -1.83
C SER A 18 1.37 -16.26 -2.57
N ASP A 19 2.40 -17.06 -2.88
CA ASP A 19 2.25 -18.41 -3.42
C ASP A 19 1.86 -19.44 -2.36
N THR A 20 2.04 -19.14 -1.08
CA THR A 20 1.99 -20.12 0.01
C THR A 20 0.93 -19.87 1.06
N ARG A 21 0.42 -18.64 1.16
CA ARG A 21 -0.61 -18.27 2.15
C ARG A 21 -2.01 -18.51 1.60
N GLU A 22 -2.91 -18.81 2.51
CA GLU A 22 -4.34 -18.78 2.30
C GLU A 22 -4.95 -17.60 3.09
N MET A 23 -6.22 -17.27 2.85
CA MET A 23 -6.87 -16.13 3.51
C MET A 23 -6.93 -16.29 5.04
N GLU A 24 -7.03 -17.52 5.51
CA GLU A 24 -7.15 -17.88 6.93
C GLU A 24 -5.85 -17.67 7.72
N ASP A 25 -4.69 -17.65 7.04
CA ASP A 25 -3.38 -17.45 7.67
C ASP A 25 -2.66 -16.16 7.21
N ASP A 26 -3.39 -15.25 6.57
CA ASP A 26 -2.89 -13.97 6.08
C ASP A 26 -2.77 -12.92 7.19
N GLN A 27 -1.80 -13.11 8.08
CA GLN A 27 -1.55 -12.19 9.20
C GLN A 27 -1.22 -10.76 8.74
N SER A 28 -0.55 -10.59 7.61
CA SER A 28 -0.19 -9.28 7.08
C SER A 28 -1.41 -8.53 6.59
N GLY A 29 -2.29 -9.19 5.84
CA GLY A 29 -3.58 -8.61 5.45
C GLY A 29 -4.45 -8.28 6.65
N ASP A 30 -4.52 -9.15 7.66
CA ASP A 30 -5.25 -8.90 8.91
C ASP A 30 -4.72 -7.66 9.65
N SER A 31 -3.39 -7.51 9.72
CA SER A 31 -2.75 -6.35 10.34
C SER A 31 -3.06 -5.04 9.61
N ILE A 32 -3.10 -5.06 8.28
CA ILE A 32 -3.51 -3.88 7.49
C ILE A 32 -4.95 -3.50 7.80
N VAL A 33 -5.86 -4.47 7.76
CA VAL A 33 -7.30 -4.24 8.03
C VAL A 33 -7.50 -3.68 9.43
N ALA A 34 -6.90 -4.29 10.45
CA ALA A 34 -6.98 -3.81 11.82
C ALA A 34 -6.45 -2.38 11.98
N SER A 35 -5.31 -2.04 11.37
CA SER A 35 -4.74 -0.69 11.41
C SER A 35 -5.65 0.35 10.76
N LEU A 36 -6.32 0.00 9.66
CA LEU A 36 -7.29 0.87 8.99
C LEU A 36 -8.51 1.13 9.87
N GLU A 37 -9.08 0.07 10.45
CA GLU A 37 -10.27 0.16 11.30
C GLU A 37 -10.00 0.97 12.58
N GLU A 38 -8.85 0.77 13.24
CA GLU A 38 -8.43 1.55 14.40
C GLU A 38 -8.31 3.06 14.10
N ALA A 39 -7.96 3.39 12.85
CA ALA A 39 -7.86 4.77 12.36
C ALA A 39 -9.16 5.31 11.75
N ASN A 40 -10.28 4.62 11.90
CA ASN A 40 -11.58 4.94 11.30
C ASN A 40 -11.58 4.98 9.76
N HIS A 41 -10.74 4.17 9.12
CA HIS A 41 -10.78 3.87 7.69
C HIS A 41 -11.43 2.51 7.45
N GLN A 42 -11.73 2.18 6.19
CA GLN A 42 -12.40 0.93 5.85
C GLN A 42 -11.61 0.14 4.82
N ALA A 43 -11.44 -1.16 5.08
CA ALA A 43 -11.01 -2.11 4.07
C ALA A 43 -12.26 -2.59 3.30
N VAL A 44 -12.55 -1.94 2.17
CA VAL A 44 -13.76 -2.22 1.36
C VAL A 44 -13.60 -3.43 0.45
N HIS A 45 -12.37 -3.77 0.09
CA HIS A 45 -12.03 -4.97 -0.65
C HIS A 45 -10.80 -5.62 -0.04
N ARG A 46 -10.79 -6.95 -0.01
CA ARG A 46 -9.62 -7.75 0.38
C ARG A 46 -9.52 -8.97 -0.54
N SER A 47 -8.33 -9.18 -1.09
CA SER A 47 -8.03 -10.34 -1.94
C SER A 47 -6.64 -10.89 -1.65
N LEU A 48 -6.46 -12.17 -1.95
CA LEU A 48 -5.17 -12.84 -1.92
C LEU A 48 -4.96 -13.50 -3.29
N VAL A 49 -3.80 -13.27 -3.90
CA VAL A 49 -3.43 -13.83 -5.20
C VAL A 49 -2.01 -14.40 -5.14
N SER A 50 -1.69 -15.29 -6.06
CA SER A 50 -0.34 -15.81 -6.24
C SER A 50 0.62 -14.76 -6.80
N ASP A 51 1.91 -15.04 -6.75
CA ASP A 51 2.98 -14.18 -7.32
C ASP A 51 2.99 -14.26 -8.86
N GLU A 52 1.86 -13.84 -9.47
CA GLU A 52 1.64 -13.79 -10.92
C GLU A 52 1.40 -12.34 -11.36
N SER A 53 2.34 -11.82 -12.17
CA SER A 53 2.38 -10.39 -12.54
C SER A 53 1.09 -9.90 -13.20
N ASP A 54 0.52 -10.69 -14.12
CA ASP A 54 -0.69 -10.29 -14.86
C ASP A 54 -1.92 -10.26 -13.97
N GLU A 55 -2.03 -11.19 -13.02
CA GLU A 55 -3.12 -11.25 -12.06
C GLU A 55 -3.09 -10.05 -11.10
N ILE A 56 -1.90 -9.75 -10.57
CA ILE A 56 -1.66 -8.58 -9.70
C ILE A 56 -2.02 -7.29 -10.45
N ALA A 57 -1.48 -7.10 -11.65
CA ALA A 57 -1.69 -5.89 -12.45
C ALA A 57 -3.17 -5.71 -12.82
N THR A 58 -3.86 -6.78 -13.20
CA THR A 58 -5.28 -6.74 -13.56
C THR A 58 -6.14 -6.31 -12.38
N LEU A 59 -5.90 -6.88 -11.19
CA LEU A 59 -6.67 -6.58 -10.01
C LEU A 59 -6.43 -5.14 -9.52
N VAL A 60 -5.16 -4.71 -9.46
CA VAL A 60 -4.80 -3.34 -9.06
C VAL A 60 -5.37 -2.30 -10.04
N SER A 61 -5.27 -2.55 -11.35
CA SER A 61 -5.85 -1.67 -12.38
C SER A 61 -7.36 -1.55 -12.26
N GLY A 62 -8.05 -2.66 -12.02
CA GLY A 62 -9.50 -2.70 -11.84
C GLY A 62 -9.93 -1.89 -10.60
N TRP A 63 -9.22 -2.04 -9.50
CA TRP A 63 -9.48 -1.27 -8.28
C TRP A 63 -9.19 0.23 -8.45
N ALA A 64 -8.10 0.59 -9.14
CA ALA A 64 -7.79 2.00 -9.41
C ALA A 64 -8.82 2.69 -10.30
N ALA A 65 -9.56 1.94 -11.12
CA ALA A 65 -10.66 2.44 -11.94
C ALA A 65 -12.00 2.53 -11.20
N SER A 66 -12.08 2.02 -9.97
CA SER A 66 -13.33 2.04 -9.16
C SER A 66 -13.45 3.32 -8.36
N PRO A 67 -14.54 4.09 -8.51
CA PRO A 67 -14.76 5.32 -7.72
C PRO A 67 -15.02 5.05 -6.23
N GLU A 68 -15.27 3.80 -5.84
CA GLU A 68 -15.51 3.41 -4.46
C GLU A 68 -14.21 3.19 -3.68
N ILE A 69 -13.06 3.07 -4.37
CA ILE A 69 -11.76 2.81 -3.78
C ILE A 69 -10.92 4.08 -3.79
N ASP A 70 -10.51 4.50 -2.61
CA ASP A 70 -9.72 5.72 -2.41
C ASP A 70 -8.21 5.47 -2.43
N ALA A 71 -7.77 4.30 -1.96
CA ALA A 71 -6.36 3.90 -1.92
C ALA A 71 -6.23 2.37 -2.04
N ILE A 72 -5.05 1.91 -2.43
CA ILE A 72 -4.73 0.49 -2.57
C ILE A 72 -3.47 0.19 -1.75
N ILE A 73 -3.50 -0.88 -0.97
CA ILE A 73 -2.33 -1.40 -0.25
C ILE A 73 -2.09 -2.84 -0.72
N VAL A 74 -0.90 -3.08 -1.24
CA VAL A 74 -0.43 -4.40 -1.69
C VAL A 74 0.67 -4.86 -0.74
N THR A 75 0.56 -6.05 -0.18
CA THR A 75 1.59 -6.65 0.68
C THR A 75 2.07 -7.98 0.11
N GLY A 76 3.37 -8.19 0.14
CA GLY A 76 4.03 -9.38 -0.40
C GLY A 76 4.61 -9.18 -1.80
N GLY A 77 5.51 -10.08 -2.18
CA GLY A 77 6.15 -10.10 -3.50
C GLY A 77 7.10 -8.93 -3.78
N THR A 78 7.66 -8.28 -2.76
CA THR A 78 8.56 -7.12 -2.89
C THR A 78 10.03 -7.42 -2.61
N GLY A 79 10.38 -8.66 -2.30
CA GLY A 79 11.77 -9.07 -2.07
C GLY A 79 12.56 -9.27 -3.38
N PRO A 80 13.82 -9.73 -3.28
CA PRO A 80 14.71 -9.91 -4.42
C PRO A 80 14.57 -11.28 -5.10
N SER A 81 13.69 -12.17 -4.64
CA SER A 81 13.47 -13.48 -5.26
C SER A 81 12.90 -13.34 -6.68
N PRO A 82 13.24 -14.25 -7.60
CA PRO A 82 12.61 -14.29 -8.92
C PRO A 82 11.08 -14.41 -8.90
N ARG A 83 10.52 -14.98 -7.84
CA ARG A 83 9.05 -15.06 -7.64
C ARG A 83 8.45 -13.76 -7.11
N ASP A 84 9.26 -12.84 -6.57
CA ASP A 84 8.78 -11.54 -6.10
C ASP A 84 8.58 -10.61 -7.29
N VAL A 85 7.36 -10.49 -7.77
CA VAL A 85 7.01 -9.76 -9.01
C VAL A 85 6.05 -8.58 -8.79
N THR A 86 5.73 -8.28 -7.53
CA THR A 86 4.80 -7.17 -7.22
C THR A 86 5.27 -5.83 -7.80
N PRO A 87 6.54 -5.40 -7.64
CA PRO A 87 6.99 -4.16 -8.27
C PRO A 87 6.91 -4.18 -9.79
N GLN A 88 7.27 -5.30 -10.43
CA GLN A 88 7.18 -5.45 -11.89
C GLN A 88 5.74 -5.35 -12.40
N ALA A 89 4.78 -5.83 -11.61
CA ALA A 89 3.36 -5.78 -11.96
C ALA A 89 2.75 -4.38 -11.78
N VAL A 90 3.16 -3.66 -10.73
CA VAL A 90 2.44 -2.45 -10.29
C VAL A 90 3.14 -1.15 -10.69
N LEU A 91 4.48 -1.06 -10.64
CA LEU A 91 5.20 0.16 -10.99
C LEU A 91 4.90 0.68 -12.41
N PRO A 92 4.73 -0.17 -13.43
CA PRO A 92 4.36 0.30 -14.78
C PRO A 92 2.98 0.98 -14.85
N LEU A 93 2.12 0.75 -13.86
CA LEU A 93 0.79 1.37 -13.77
C LEU A 93 0.82 2.78 -13.18
N PHE A 94 1.90 3.15 -12.49
CA PHE A 94 2.00 4.47 -11.87
C PHE A 94 2.06 5.59 -12.91
N ALA A 95 1.20 6.58 -12.71
CA ALA A 95 1.35 7.88 -13.40
C ALA A 95 2.58 8.63 -12.88
N ASP A 96 2.76 8.60 -11.56
CA ASP A 96 3.93 9.15 -10.88
C ASP A 96 4.27 8.31 -9.64
N ALA A 97 5.56 8.25 -9.30
CA ALA A 97 6.05 7.62 -8.08
C ALA A 97 6.00 8.58 -6.88
N LEU A 98 5.92 8.01 -5.69
CA LEU A 98 6.09 8.68 -4.40
C LEU A 98 7.36 8.13 -3.72
N PRO A 99 8.56 8.52 -4.17
CA PRO A 99 9.82 7.87 -3.76
C PRO A 99 10.10 8.04 -2.27
N GLY A 100 9.63 9.12 -1.66
CA GLY A 100 9.81 9.37 -0.23
C GLY A 100 9.23 8.28 0.66
N PHE A 101 8.20 7.56 0.21
CA PHE A 101 7.67 6.43 0.97
C PHE A 101 8.71 5.30 1.11
N GLY A 102 9.27 4.83 0.00
CA GLY A 102 10.27 3.76 0.02
C GLY A 102 11.56 4.17 0.73
N GLU A 103 11.99 5.42 0.58
CA GLU A 103 13.15 5.98 1.29
C GLU A 103 12.95 5.94 2.80
N LEU A 104 11.84 6.49 3.30
CA LEU A 104 11.52 6.50 4.73
C LEU A 104 11.26 5.09 5.27
N PHE A 105 10.58 4.24 4.52
CA PHE A 105 10.34 2.87 4.93
C PHE A 105 11.67 2.11 5.12
N ARG A 106 12.58 2.18 4.16
CA ARG A 106 13.89 1.51 4.28
C ARG A 106 14.75 2.10 5.39
N GLN A 107 14.67 3.41 5.63
CA GLN A 107 15.37 4.05 6.75
C GLN A 107 14.87 3.54 8.11
N LEU A 108 13.54 3.46 8.30
CA LEU A 108 12.93 2.93 9.52
C LEU A 108 13.22 1.43 9.68
N SER A 109 13.11 0.68 8.59
CA SER A 109 13.41 -0.75 8.57
C SER A 109 14.88 -1.05 8.91
N TYR A 110 15.81 -0.21 8.44
CA TYR A 110 17.24 -0.32 8.79
C TYR A 110 17.48 -0.23 10.30
N GLN A 111 16.71 0.59 11.01
CA GLN A 111 16.82 0.71 12.46
C GLN A 111 16.40 -0.57 13.20
N GLU A 112 15.53 -1.38 12.59
CA GLU A 112 15.02 -2.63 13.18
C GLU A 112 15.82 -3.86 12.74
N ILE A 113 16.16 -3.97 11.46
CA ILE A 113 16.74 -5.19 10.87
C ILE A 113 18.10 -4.96 10.20
N GLY A 114 18.67 -3.75 10.31
CA GLY A 114 19.99 -3.43 9.74
C GLY A 114 20.03 -3.51 8.21
N ALA A 115 21.15 -3.94 7.66
CA ALA A 115 21.40 -3.95 6.22
C ALA A 115 20.42 -4.78 5.38
N ALA A 116 19.70 -5.74 5.99
CA ALA A 116 18.66 -6.51 5.30
C ALA A 116 17.54 -5.63 4.74
N ALA A 117 17.34 -4.44 5.28
CA ALA A 117 16.37 -3.46 4.78
C ALA A 117 16.61 -3.07 3.31
N MET A 118 17.86 -3.12 2.82
CA MET A 118 18.19 -2.83 1.42
C MET A 118 17.57 -3.82 0.41
N LEU A 119 17.17 -5.01 0.86
CA LEU A 119 16.58 -6.03 0.01
C LEU A 119 15.09 -5.80 -0.25
N SER A 120 14.46 -4.88 0.48
CA SER A 120 13.06 -4.52 0.30
C SER A 120 12.88 -3.57 -0.88
N ARG A 121 11.96 -3.94 -1.80
CA ARG A 121 11.53 -3.09 -2.91
C ARG A 121 10.17 -2.44 -2.64
N ALA A 122 9.91 -2.13 -1.36
CA ALA A 122 8.75 -1.34 -0.96
C ALA A 122 8.74 0.02 -1.67
N ASP A 123 7.60 0.40 -2.20
CA ASP A 123 7.43 1.61 -3.01
C ASP A 123 6.01 2.15 -2.90
N ALA A 124 5.78 3.36 -3.37
CA ALA A 124 4.46 3.94 -3.51
C ALA A 124 4.39 4.88 -4.70
N GLY A 125 3.18 5.12 -5.15
CA GLY A 125 2.86 6.04 -6.23
C GLY A 125 1.36 6.19 -6.35
N TRP A 126 0.90 6.70 -7.47
CA TRP A 126 -0.52 6.76 -7.77
C TRP A 126 -0.82 6.38 -9.21
N ILE A 127 -2.00 5.81 -9.38
CA ILE A 127 -2.54 5.42 -10.68
C ILE A 127 -3.64 6.43 -11.02
N ASP A 128 -3.56 7.00 -12.22
CA ASP A 128 -4.57 7.90 -12.77
C ASP A 128 -5.47 7.16 -13.76
N VAL A 129 -6.79 7.20 -13.51
CA VAL A 129 -7.80 6.67 -14.43
C VAL A 129 -8.89 7.73 -14.60
N GLY A 130 -8.91 8.41 -15.73
CA GLY A 130 -9.79 9.54 -15.95
C GLY A 130 -9.53 10.65 -14.94
N LEU A 131 -10.51 10.97 -14.10
CA LEU A 131 -10.39 11.97 -13.03
C LEU A 131 -10.01 11.36 -11.67
N LEU A 132 -9.88 10.04 -11.60
CA LEU A 132 -9.50 9.34 -10.38
C LEU A 132 -7.98 9.32 -10.26
N ARG A 133 -7.47 9.68 -9.09
CA ARG A 133 -6.07 9.53 -8.71
C ARG A 133 -6.00 8.69 -7.44
N THR A 134 -5.56 7.46 -7.58
CA THR A 134 -5.56 6.46 -6.51
C THR A 134 -4.14 6.19 -6.02
N PRO A 135 -3.78 6.56 -4.79
CA PRO A 135 -2.50 6.18 -4.20
C PRO A 135 -2.43 4.67 -3.97
N VAL A 136 -1.25 4.13 -4.26
CA VAL A 136 -0.94 2.69 -4.14
C VAL A 136 0.35 2.53 -3.36
N PHE A 137 0.33 1.65 -2.35
CA PHE A 137 1.49 1.32 -1.53
C PHE A 137 1.86 -0.15 -1.70
N LEU A 138 3.14 -0.42 -1.91
CA LEU A 138 3.71 -1.77 -2.00
C LEU A 138 4.53 -2.05 -0.75
N LEU A 139 4.10 -3.03 0.05
CA LEU A 139 4.71 -3.40 1.32
C LEU A 139 5.34 -4.79 1.26
N PRO A 140 6.38 -5.06 2.05
CA PRO A 140 6.85 -6.42 2.26
C PRO A 140 5.77 -7.32 2.84
N GLY A 141 5.93 -8.62 2.64
CA GLY A 141 4.97 -9.63 3.12
C GLY A 141 5.06 -9.95 4.62
N SER A 142 6.07 -9.48 5.36
CA SER A 142 6.19 -9.80 6.79
C SER A 142 5.26 -8.94 7.65
N PRO A 143 4.58 -9.51 8.65
CA PRO A 143 3.70 -8.74 9.55
C PRO A 143 4.39 -7.56 10.22
N LYS A 144 5.63 -7.73 10.68
CA LYS A 144 6.40 -6.63 11.31
C LYS A 144 6.67 -5.47 10.35
N ALA A 145 7.00 -5.75 9.09
CA ALA A 145 7.21 -4.72 8.08
C ALA A 145 5.90 -3.98 7.76
N VAL A 146 4.79 -4.70 7.74
CA VAL A 146 3.44 -4.13 7.57
C VAL A 146 3.10 -3.21 8.74
N GLU A 147 3.26 -3.65 9.98
CA GLU A 147 3.02 -2.83 11.17
C GLU A 147 3.85 -1.54 11.16
N LEU A 148 5.14 -1.64 10.78
CA LEU A 148 6.02 -0.48 10.64
C LEU A 148 5.50 0.51 9.60
N ALA A 149 5.19 0.03 8.39
CA ALA A 149 4.71 0.87 7.30
C ALA A 149 3.37 1.53 7.63
N MET A 150 2.41 0.74 8.12
CA MET A 150 1.08 1.23 8.47
C MET A 150 1.15 2.27 9.60
N GLY A 151 1.77 1.93 10.71
CA GLY A 151 1.78 2.77 11.91
C GLY A 151 2.63 4.03 11.79
N ARG A 152 3.76 3.96 11.06
CA ARG A 152 4.72 5.06 11.02
C ARG A 152 4.58 5.96 9.77
N LEU A 153 4.03 5.46 8.68
CA LEU A 153 4.00 6.18 7.41
C LEU A 153 2.59 6.32 6.84
N ILE A 154 1.86 5.23 6.64
CA ILE A 154 0.60 5.25 5.88
C ILE A 154 -0.51 5.90 6.69
N ILE A 155 -0.88 5.34 7.83
CA ILE A 155 -1.99 5.85 8.65
C ILE A 155 -1.83 7.33 9.01
N PRO A 156 -0.64 7.81 9.45
CA PRO A 156 -0.47 9.22 9.79
C PRO A 156 -0.67 10.20 8.62
N GLN A 157 -0.57 9.72 7.38
CA GLN A 157 -0.62 10.58 6.19
C GLN A 157 -1.79 10.28 5.24
N LEU A 158 -2.51 9.18 5.42
CA LEU A 158 -3.46 8.68 4.43
C LEU A 158 -4.56 9.69 4.08
N SER A 159 -5.20 10.28 5.07
CA SER A 159 -6.25 11.29 4.85
C SER A 159 -5.70 12.55 4.18
N HIS A 160 -4.52 13.01 4.60
CA HIS A 160 -3.87 14.19 4.02
C HIS A 160 -3.46 13.93 2.56
N LEU A 161 -2.85 12.78 2.29
CA LEU A 161 -2.45 12.37 0.94
C LEU A 161 -3.64 12.38 -0.02
N LEU A 162 -4.79 11.85 0.40
CA LEU A 162 -5.99 11.87 -0.43
C LEU A 162 -6.51 13.28 -0.68
N THR A 163 -6.47 14.15 0.32
CA THR A 163 -6.86 15.56 0.16
C THR A 163 -6.00 16.24 -0.90
N VAL A 164 -4.68 16.00 -0.85
CA VAL A 164 -3.73 16.54 -1.83
C VAL A 164 -3.95 15.95 -3.22
N CYS A 165 -4.08 14.62 -3.33
CA CYS A 165 -4.32 13.93 -4.60
C CYS A 165 -5.60 14.38 -5.31
N ARG A 166 -6.64 14.74 -4.55
CA ARG A 166 -7.91 15.20 -5.09
C ARG A 166 -7.94 16.71 -5.42
N GLY A 167 -6.82 17.40 -5.24
CA GLY A 167 -6.70 18.84 -5.52
C GLY A 167 -7.57 19.72 -4.63
N LYS A 168 -8.07 19.23 -3.50
CA LYS A 168 -8.73 20.06 -2.49
C LYS A 168 -7.63 20.83 -1.77
N LYS A 169 -7.51 22.13 -2.06
CA LYS A 169 -6.68 23.04 -1.26
C LYS A 169 -7.24 23.03 0.16
N THR A 170 -6.43 22.61 1.12
CA THR A 170 -6.69 22.91 2.54
C THR A 170 -6.64 24.45 2.63
N ILE A 171 -7.78 25.08 2.85
CA ILE A 171 -7.90 26.50 3.17
C ILE A 171 -7.46 26.70 4.61
#